data_633a63b57a4b2da9b785ad654e45f9c5
#
_entry.id   633a63b57a4b2da9b785ad654e45f9c5
#
_cell.length_a   1.000
_cell.length_b   1.000
_cell.length_c   1.000
_cell.angle_alpha   90.00
_cell.angle_beta   90.00
_cell.angle_gamma   90.00
#
_symmetry.space_group_name_H-M   'P 1'
#
loop_
_entity.id
_entity.type
_entity.pdbx_description
1 polymer ?
#
loop_
_entity_poly.entity_id
_entity_poly.type
_entity_poly.pdbx_seq_one_letter_code
_entity_poly.pdbx_strand_id
1 'polypeptide(L)'
;MKNLATALIAAQAEFRTVPQSGSNPFHKSKYSTLKDCWDTARPVLAKHGLCVLQFPDVMGDGSYVLKTVVLHESGESMEGYQPVLSTKADAQSMGSALTYARRYGLCAALGLVSGDEDDDGNAASQVKSRSTPSKGVTAPPKPSGGVTNPSIEEQVNAAPHLGALQSLYESHKDKIEAMVESDKTKIISAFTKRKAQLSGKD
;
A
#
# COMPACT_ATOMS: atom_id res chain seq x y z
N MET A 1 2.14 -23.88 22.08
CA MET A 1 2.76 -23.48 20.79
C MET A 1 3.29 -24.63 19.94
N LYS A 2 3.49 -25.86 20.49
CA LYS A 2 4.06 -26.99 19.71
C LYS A 2 3.10 -27.50 18.62
N ASN A 3 1.82 -27.65 18.92
CA ASN A 3 0.83 -28.16 17.96
C ASN A 3 0.59 -27.16 16.82
N LEU A 4 0.42 -25.88 17.16
CA LEU A 4 0.29 -24.80 16.18
C LEU A 4 1.51 -24.72 15.24
N ALA A 5 2.74 -24.79 15.81
CA ALA A 5 3.96 -24.75 15.00
C ALA A 5 4.04 -25.96 14.05
N THR A 6 3.75 -27.18 14.53
CA THR A 6 3.73 -28.39 13.71
C THR A 6 2.70 -28.29 12.58
N ALA A 7 1.50 -27.83 12.88
CA ALA A 7 0.43 -27.65 11.89
C ALA A 7 0.78 -26.59 10.84
N LEU A 8 1.38 -25.44 11.26
CA LEU A 8 1.80 -24.40 10.34
C LEU A 8 2.92 -24.85 9.40
N ILE A 9 3.93 -25.57 9.91
CA ILE A 9 5.01 -26.13 9.08
C ILE A 9 4.42 -27.07 8.01
N ALA A 10 3.48 -27.96 8.39
CA ALA A 10 2.84 -28.87 7.46
C ALA A 10 1.96 -28.12 6.44
N ALA A 11 1.21 -27.11 6.88
CA ALA A 11 0.37 -26.30 6.00
C ALA A 11 1.19 -25.49 5.00
N GLN A 12 2.30 -24.88 5.43
CA GLN A 12 3.19 -24.09 4.56
C GLN A 12 3.83 -24.95 3.46
N ALA A 13 4.11 -26.22 3.72
CA ALA A 13 4.62 -27.12 2.69
C ALA A 13 3.60 -27.45 1.57
N GLU A 14 2.31 -27.23 1.82
CA GLU A 14 1.22 -27.53 0.87
C GLU A 14 0.69 -26.26 0.16
N PHE A 15 0.97 -25.06 0.66
CA PHE A 15 0.51 -23.83 0.02
C PHE A 15 1.10 -23.70 -1.38
N ARG A 16 0.23 -23.36 -2.32
CA ARG A 16 0.62 -23.01 -3.69
C ARG A 16 0.68 -21.49 -3.82
N THR A 17 1.38 -21.02 -4.86
CA THR A 17 1.34 -19.60 -5.26
C THR A 17 -0.10 -19.16 -5.46
N VAL A 18 -0.47 -18.03 -4.87
CA VAL A 18 -1.81 -17.45 -4.99
C VAL A 18 -2.02 -16.96 -6.43
N PRO A 19 -3.10 -17.39 -7.12
CA PRO A 19 -3.39 -16.93 -8.47
C PRO A 19 -3.74 -15.44 -8.51
N GLN A 20 -3.51 -14.80 -9.66
CA GLN A 20 -3.82 -13.39 -9.91
C GLN A 20 -5.08 -13.25 -10.75
N SER A 21 -6.28 -13.28 -10.15
CA SER A 21 -7.54 -13.09 -10.85
C SER A 21 -7.96 -11.65 -11.03
N GLY A 22 -7.42 -10.74 -10.20
CA GLY A 22 -7.70 -9.31 -10.28
C GLY A 22 -6.94 -8.63 -11.41
N SER A 23 -7.53 -7.57 -11.97
CA SER A 23 -6.90 -6.72 -12.99
C SER A 23 -7.03 -5.26 -12.58
N ASN A 24 -5.90 -4.54 -12.60
CA ASN A 24 -5.87 -3.10 -12.39
C ASN A 24 -5.84 -2.39 -13.75
N PRO A 25 -6.94 -1.75 -14.17
CA PRO A 25 -7.02 -1.13 -15.49
C PRO A 25 -6.09 0.08 -15.65
N PHE A 26 -5.70 0.73 -14.53
CA PHE A 26 -4.81 1.90 -14.57
C PHE A 26 -3.34 1.52 -14.78
N HIS A 27 -2.90 0.43 -14.15
CA HIS A 27 -1.51 -0.05 -14.25
C HIS A 27 -1.34 -1.21 -15.23
N LYS A 28 -2.43 -1.71 -15.84
CA LYS A 28 -2.44 -2.89 -16.72
C LYS A 28 -1.76 -4.12 -16.07
N SER A 29 -1.75 -4.18 -14.75
CA SER A 29 -1.19 -5.27 -13.96
C SER A 29 -2.27 -6.20 -13.44
N LYS A 30 -1.92 -7.46 -13.24
CA LYS A 30 -2.75 -8.43 -12.53
C LYS A 30 -2.34 -8.43 -11.06
N TYR A 31 -3.25 -8.77 -10.19
CA TYR A 31 -2.98 -8.91 -8.76
C TYR A 31 -3.84 -10.02 -8.14
N SER A 32 -3.37 -10.59 -7.04
CA SER A 32 -4.12 -11.59 -6.28
C SER A 32 -5.18 -10.91 -5.43
N THR A 33 -6.44 -11.31 -5.58
CA THR A 33 -7.54 -10.77 -4.78
C THR A 33 -7.58 -11.40 -3.38
N LEU A 34 -8.30 -10.79 -2.44
CA LEU A 34 -8.56 -11.40 -1.13
C LEU A 34 -9.24 -12.77 -1.26
N LYS A 35 -10.12 -12.93 -2.27
CA LYS A 35 -10.77 -14.21 -2.57
C LYS A 35 -9.76 -15.26 -2.98
N ASP A 36 -8.81 -14.94 -3.86
CA ASP A 36 -7.76 -15.86 -4.32
C ASP A 36 -6.90 -16.35 -3.14
N CYS A 37 -6.54 -15.44 -2.23
CA CYS A 37 -5.79 -15.80 -1.01
C CYS A 37 -6.59 -16.78 -0.14
N TRP A 38 -7.89 -16.53 0.08
CA TRP A 38 -8.74 -17.43 0.85
C TRP A 38 -9.00 -18.77 0.18
N ASP A 39 -9.19 -18.80 -1.14
CA ASP A 39 -9.40 -20.05 -1.88
C ASP A 39 -8.15 -20.93 -1.85
N THR A 40 -6.95 -20.32 -1.84
CA THR A 40 -5.68 -21.03 -1.69
C THR A 40 -5.47 -21.53 -0.26
N ALA A 41 -5.78 -20.70 0.74
CA ALA A 41 -5.47 -21.00 2.14
C ALA A 41 -6.45 -21.99 2.79
N ARG A 42 -7.75 -21.79 2.58
CA ARG A 42 -8.83 -22.45 3.32
C ARG A 42 -8.77 -23.99 3.31
N PRO A 43 -8.58 -24.66 2.14
CA PRO A 43 -8.52 -26.13 2.11
C PRO A 43 -7.35 -26.69 2.90
N VAL A 44 -6.19 -26.02 2.83
CA VAL A 44 -4.97 -26.44 3.53
C VAL A 44 -5.11 -26.20 5.03
N LEU A 45 -5.61 -25.02 5.44
CA LEU A 45 -5.85 -24.72 6.85
C LEU A 45 -6.78 -25.75 7.50
N ALA A 46 -7.92 -26.03 6.85
CA ALA A 46 -8.89 -27.02 7.36
C ALA A 46 -8.29 -28.41 7.51
N LYS A 47 -7.43 -28.84 6.60
CA LYS A 47 -6.74 -30.12 6.65
C LYS A 47 -5.81 -30.26 7.86
N HIS A 48 -5.20 -29.15 8.29
CA HIS A 48 -4.25 -29.11 9.38
C HIS A 48 -4.83 -28.57 10.71
N GLY A 49 -6.17 -28.53 10.84
CA GLY A 49 -6.83 -28.06 12.08
C GLY A 49 -6.58 -26.59 12.39
N LEU A 50 -6.33 -25.78 11.36
CA LEU A 50 -6.04 -24.34 11.48
C LEU A 50 -7.22 -23.49 11.00
N CYS A 51 -7.43 -22.35 11.65
CA CYS A 51 -8.27 -21.29 11.11
C CYS A 51 -7.63 -19.91 11.29
N VAL A 52 -8.06 -18.95 10.50
CA VAL A 52 -7.64 -17.56 10.61
C VAL A 52 -8.84 -16.67 10.85
N LEU A 53 -8.73 -15.83 11.86
CA LEU A 53 -9.71 -14.81 12.22
C LEU A 53 -9.09 -13.42 12.02
N GLN A 54 -9.88 -12.49 11.51
CA GLN A 54 -9.43 -11.11 11.26
C GLN A 54 -10.45 -10.12 11.83
N PHE A 55 -10.00 -9.28 12.76
CA PHE A 55 -10.82 -8.30 13.45
C PHE A 55 -10.26 -6.90 13.26
N PRO A 56 -11.07 -5.90 12.87
CA PRO A 56 -10.71 -4.50 13.06
C PRO A 56 -10.53 -4.21 14.55
N ASP A 57 -9.48 -3.46 14.90
CA ASP A 57 -9.15 -3.12 16.28
C ASP A 57 -8.56 -1.71 16.36
N VAL A 58 -8.49 -1.14 17.56
CA VAL A 58 -7.90 0.17 17.83
C VAL A 58 -6.83 -0.01 18.90
N MET A 59 -5.61 0.40 18.60
CA MET A 59 -4.51 0.34 19.55
C MET A 59 -4.64 1.43 20.62
N GLY A 60 -3.89 1.31 21.71
CA GLY A 60 -3.91 2.26 22.81
C GLY A 60 -3.49 3.71 22.45
N ASP A 61 -2.80 3.90 21.34
CA ASP A 61 -2.43 5.19 20.75
C ASP A 61 -3.50 5.75 19.78
N GLY A 62 -4.64 5.06 19.64
CA GLY A 62 -5.74 5.43 18.75
C GLY A 62 -5.54 4.98 17.29
N SER A 63 -4.46 4.29 16.94
CA SER A 63 -4.24 3.79 15.58
C SER A 63 -5.22 2.66 15.24
N TYR A 64 -5.80 2.71 14.02
CA TYR A 64 -6.72 1.72 13.51
C TYR A 64 -5.94 0.58 12.85
N VAL A 65 -6.16 -0.63 13.32
CA VAL A 65 -5.41 -1.82 12.88
C VAL A 65 -6.34 -2.97 12.54
N LEU A 66 -5.84 -3.92 11.78
CA LEU A 66 -6.42 -5.23 11.59
C LEU A 66 -5.64 -6.24 12.44
N LYS A 67 -6.30 -6.85 13.42
CA LYS A 67 -5.78 -7.97 14.16
C LYS A 67 -6.04 -9.25 13.37
N THR A 68 -4.97 -10.01 13.07
CA THR A 68 -5.05 -11.34 12.44
C THR A 68 -4.62 -12.38 13.48
N VAL A 69 -5.46 -13.38 13.71
CA VAL A 69 -5.20 -14.48 14.65
C VAL A 69 -5.18 -15.78 13.86
N VAL A 70 -4.12 -16.54 13.97
CA VAL A 70 -4.03 -17.93 13.51
C VAL A 70 -4.29 -18.83 14.71
N LEU A 71 -5.34 -19.65 14.66
CA LEU A 71 -5.80 -20.51 15.73
C LEU A 71 -5.70 -21.97 15.28
N HIS A 72 -5.17 -22.82 16.15
CA HIS A 72 -5.15 -24.28 15.98
C HIS A 72 -6.25 -24.94 16.83
N GLU A 73 -6.74 -26.09 16.41
CA GLU A 73 -7.78 -26.86 17.11
C GLU A 73 -7.45 -27.23 18.59
N SER A 74 -6.15 -27.23 18.95
CA SER A 74 -5.71 -27.40 20.35
C SER A 74 -5.95 -26.16 21.23
N GLY A 75 -6.43 -25.06 20.67
CA GLY A 75 -6.57 -23.77 21.36
C GLY A 75 -5.30 -22.92 21.35
N GLU A 76 -4.17 -23.41 20.81
CA GLU A 76 -2.96 -22.62 20.63
C GLU A 76 -3.18 -21.59 19.52
N SER A 77 -2.70 -20.35 19.73
CA SER A 77 -2.85 -19.28 18.76
C SER A 77 -1.63 -18.39 18.68
N MET A 78 -1.48 -17.72 17.55
CA MET A 78 -0.57 -16.58 17.35
C MET A 78 -1.34 -15.43 16.74
N GLU A 79 -0.89 -14.21 16.98
CA GLU A 79 -1.54 -13.02 16.48
C GLU A 79 -0.55 -11.98 15.96
N GLY A 80 -1.02 -11.17 15.05
CA GLY A 80 -0.28 -10.05 14.50
C GLY A 80 -1.21 -8.89 14.15
N TYR A 81 -0.65 -7.69 14.03
CA TYR A 81 -1.38 -6.47 13.78
C TYR A 81 -0.88 -5.80 12.50
N GLN A 82 -1.81 -5.37 11.67
CA GLN A 82 -1.54 -4.64 10.43
C GLN A 82 -2.21 -3.27 10.48
N PRO A 83 -1.50 -2.16 10.26
CA PRO A 83 -2.12 -0.84 10.17
C PRO A 83 -3.17 -0.78 9.05
N VAL A 84 -4.33 -0.18 9.32
CA VAL A 84 -5.36 0.12 8.32
C VAL A 84 -5.27 1.60 7.99
N LEU A 85 -4.64 1.93 6.87
CA LEU A 85 -4.37 3.30 6.46
C LEU A 85 -5.38 3.71 5.38
N SER A 86 -6.35 4.55 5.74
CA SER A 86 -7.27 5.17 4.79
C SER A 86 -6.78 6.57 4.42
N THR A 87 -6.82 6.90 3.14
CA THR A 87 -6.43 8.23 2.64
C THR A 87 -7.52 9.27 2.82
N LYS A 88 -8.77 8.83 3.13
CA LYS A 88 -9.95 9.68 3.33
C LYS A 88 -10.78 9.16 4.49
N ALA A 89 -11.45 10.07 5.19
CA ALA A 89 -12.35 9.75 6.30
C ALA A 89 -13.78 9.43 5.78
N ASP A 90 -13.91 8.54 4.80
CA ASP A 90 -15.19 8.06 4.29
C ASP A 90 -15.28 6.52 4.32
N ALA A 91 -16.51 6.00 4.35
CA ALA A 91 -16.75 4.57 4.51
C ALA A 91 -16.19 3.72 3.34
N GLN A 92 -16.19 4.25 2.12
CA GLN A 92 -15.68 3.54 0.94
C GLN A 92 -14.16 3.40 1.01
N SER A 93 -13.46 4.48 1.35
CA SER A 93 -11.99 4.47 1.50
C SER A 93 -11.56 3.57 2.65
N MET A 94 -12.29 3.59 3.78
CA MET A 94 -12.06 2.71 4.91
C MET A 94 -12.30 1.24 4.54
N GLY A 95 -13.38 0.92 3.82
CA GLY A 95 -13.67 -0.43 3.34
C GLY A 95 -12.60 -0.97 2.40
N SER A 96 -12.07 -0.12 1.52
CA SER A 96 -10.96 -0.45 0.62
C SER A 96 -9.67 -0.71 1.39
N ALA A 97 -9.32 0.16 2.34
CA ALA A 97 -8.14 0.01 3.20
C ALA A 97 -8.20 -1.27 4.04
N LEU A 98 -9.38 -1.57 4.60
CA LEU A 98 -9.60 -2.80 5.36
C LEU A 98 -9.47 -4.05 4.48
N THR A 99 -10.00 -4.04 3.26
CA THR A 99 -9.87 -5.16 2.32
C THR A 99 -8.41 -5.39 1.94
N TYR A 100 -7.67 -4.32 1.74
CA TYR A 100 -6.22 -4.35 1.50
C TYR A 100 -5.47 -4.95 2.70
N ALA A 101 -5.70 -4.43 3.90
CA ALA A 101 -5.08 -4.95 5.13
C ALA A 101 -5.40 -6.43 5.38
N ARG A 102 -6.64 -6.87 5.11
CA ARG A 102 -7.05 -8.27 5.24
C ARG A 102 -6.27 -9.20 4.31
N ARG A 103 -6.05 -8.79 3.07
CA ARG A 103 -5.28 -9.56 2.08
C ARG A 103 -3.83 -9.71 2.53
N TYR A 104 -3.16 -8.60 2.81
CA TYR A 104 -1.76 -8.62 3.22
C TYR A 104 -1.56 -9.28 4.59
N GLY A 105 -2.44 -9.03 5.55
CA GLY A 105 -2.39 -9.68 6.86
C GLY A 105 -2.57 -11.20 6.78
N LEU A 106 -3.44 -11.69 5.89
CA LEU A 106 -3.62 -13.12 5.65
C LEU A 106 -2.38 -13.74 5.02
N CYS A 107 -1.85 -13.14 3.95
CA CYS A 107 -0.67 -13.64 3.25
C CYS A 107 0.56 -13.64 4.19
N ALA A 108 0.80 -12.54 4.90
CA ALA A 108 1.91 -12.42 5.84
C ALA A 108 1.84 -13.43 7.00
N ALA A 109 0.63 -13.65 7.59
CA ALA A 109 0.46 -14.57 8.70
C ALA A 109 0.68 -16.04 8.32
N LEU A 110 0.40 -16.41 7.06
CA LEU A 110 0.50 -17.78 6.57
C LEU A 110 1.76 -18.04 5.73
N GLY A 111 2.49 -17.01 5.32
CA GLY A 111 3.61 -17.13 4.38
C GLY A 111 3.14 -17.45 2.95
N LEU A 112 1.95 -16.97 2.56
CA LEU A 112 1.46 -17.12 1.19
C LEU A 112 2.19 -16.14 0.27
N VAL A 113 2.65 -16.64 -0.89
CA VAL A 113 3.30 -15.84 -1.92
C VAL A 113 2.31 -15.59 -3.05
N SER A 114 2.16 -14.34 -3.44
CA SER A 114 1.40 -13.95 -4.62
C SER A 114 2.36 -13.66 -5.79
N GLY A 115 1.91 -13.88 -7.03
CA GLY A 115 2.76 -13.67 -8.19
C GLY A 115 3.11 -12.21 -8.50
N ASP A 116 2.60 -11.25 -7.71
CA ASP A 116 2.87 -9.82 -7.76
C ASP A 116 4.01 -9.38 -6.80
N GLU A 117 4.44 -10.21 -5.84
CA GLU A 117 5.50 -9.84 -4.90
C GLU A 117 6.87 -9.62 -5.56
N ASP A 118 7.15 -10.29 -6.69
CA ASP A 118 8.39 -10.09 -7.45
C ASP A 118 8.36 -8.85 -8.38
N ASP A 119 7.19 -8.27 -8.65
CA ASP A 119 7.02 -7.14 -9.59
C ASP A 119 7.04 -5.76 -8.89
N ASP A 120 6.77 -5.71 -7.60
CA ASP A 120 6.82 -4.47 -6.80
C ASP A 120 8.24 -3.86 -6.75
N GLY A 121 9.29 -4.69 -6.87
CA GLY A 121 10.68 -4.27 -7.03
C GLY A 121 10.99 -3.67 -8.42
N ASN A 122 10.32 -4.15 -9.47
CA ASN A 122 10.52 -3.69 -10.85
C ASN A 122 9.74 -2.41 -11.17
N ALA A 123 8.57 -2.20 -10.57
CA ALA A 123 7.80 -0.97 -10.74
C ALA A 123 8.54 0.26 -10.18
N ALA A 124 9.32 0.09 -9.12
CA ALA A 124 10.18 1.14 -8.56
C ALA A 124 11.44 1.43 -9.42
N SER A 125 11.84 0.50 -10.30
CA SER A 125 13.09 0.56 -11.07
C SER A 125 12.91 1.05 -12.52
N GLN A 126 11.69 1.22 -13.04
CA GLN A 126 11.45 1.72 -14.39
C GLN A 126 11.47 3.25 -14.49
N VAL A 127 12.54 3.86 -14.06
CA VAL A 127 12.98 5.14 -14.62
C VAL A 127 13.64 4.80 -15.96
N LYS A 128 12.93 5.03 -17.07
CA LYS A 128 13.48 4.89 -18.42
C LYS A 128 14.77 5.70 -18.54
N SER A 129 15.92 5.04 -18.47
CA SER A 129 17.20 5.62 -18.85
C SER A 129 17.21 5.81 -20.35
N ARG A 130 17.12 7.05 -20.79
CA ARG A 130 17.55 7.46 -22.13
C ARG A 130 19.07 7.39 -22.15
N SER A 131 19.59 6.44 -22.89
CA SER A 131 21.02 6.30 -23.18
C SER A 131 21.53 7.42 -24.05
N THR A 132 22.54 8.14 -23.58
CA THR A 132 23.59 8.74 -24.41
C THR A 132 24.94 8.51 -23.73
N PRO A 133 26.01 8.18 -24.46
CA PRO A 133 27.25 7.68 -23.90
C PRO A 133 28.26 8.80 -23.64
N SER A 134 28.89 8.82 -22.47
CA SER A 134 30.26 9.32 -22.33
C SER A 134 30.87 9.04 -20.95
N LYS A 135 31.93 8.28 -20.94
CA LYS A 135 33.18 8.25 -20.15
C LYS A 135 33.28 9.01 -18.82
N GLY A 136 33.72 8.29 -17.77
CA GLY A 136 34.43 8.89 -16.64
C GLY A 136 34.24 8.12 -15.32
N VAL A 137 35.28 7.42 -14.91
CA VAL A 137 35.48 6.68 -13.66
C VAL A 137 35.48 7.63 -12.46
N THR A 138 34.73 7.32 -11.40
CA THR A 138 35.16 7.46 -9.99
C THR A 138 34.09 6.92 -9.01
N ALA A 139 34.58 6.39 -7.89
CA ALA A 139 34.05 5.63 -6.77
C ALA A 139 32.64 5.94 -6.17
N PRO A 140 32.09 4.98 -5.37
CA PRO A 140 30.66 4.94 -5.02
C PRO A 140 30.30 5.82 -3.81
N PRO A 141 29.11 6.46 -3.82
CA PRO A 141 28.53 7.03 -2.61
C PRO A 141 27.54 6.08 -1.94
N LYS A 142 27.48 6.19 -0.61
CA LYS A 142 26.62 5.53 0.37
C LYS A 142 25.10 5.62 0.04
N PRO A 143 24.31 4.64 0.47
CA PRO A 143 22.85 4.67 0.26
C PRO A 143 22.15 5.60 1.27
N SER A 144 21.45 6.59 0.77
CA SER A 144 20.42 7.34 1.50
C SER A 144 19.07 7.10 0.83
N GLY A 145 18.33 6.12 1.34
CA GLY A 145 16.96 5.85 0.93
C GLY A 145 16.00 6.84 1.63
N GLY A 146 15.48 7.79 0.90
CA GLY A 146 14.37 8.63 1.31
C GLY A 146 13.23 8.41 0.34
N VAL A 147 12.09 7.89 0.83
CA VAL A 147 10.81 7.93 0.11
C VAL A 147 10.40 9.38 0.05
N THR A 148 10.65 10.06 -1.06
CA THR A 148 10.16 11.43 -1.29
C THR A 148 8.70 11.36 -1.70
N ASN A 149 7.78 11.67 -0.77
CA ASN A 149 6.43 12.09 -1.16
C ASN A 149 6.55 13.23 -2.17
N PRO A 150 5.74 13.23 -3.27
CA PRO A 150 5.80 14.30 -4.27
C PRO A 150 5.56 15.65 -3.58
N SER A 151 6.34 16.64 -3.96
CA SER A 151 6.23 17.99 -3.40
C SER A 151 4.82 18.56 -3.63
N ILE A 152 4.37 19.50 -2.79
CA ILE A 152 3.05 20.16 -2.98
C ILE A 152 2.96 20.75 -4.40
N GLU A 153 4.05 21.29 -4.92
CA GLU A 153 4.12 21.86 -6.27
C GLU A 153 3.90 20.79 -7.37
N GLU A 154 4.47 19.61 -7.24
CA GLU A 154 4.25 18.48 -8.16
C GLU A 154 2.80 17.99 -8.13
N GLN A 155 2.21 17.90 -6.93
CA GLN A 155 0.80 17.53 -6.77
C GLN A 155 -0.15 18.56 -7.41
N VAL A 156 0.14 19.86 -7.25
CA VAL A 156 -0.62 20.96 -7.86
C VAL A 156 -0.57 20.88 -9.39
N ASN A 157 0.61 20.66 -9.94
CA ASN A 157 0.80 20.56 -11.41
C ASN A 157 0.12 19.31 -12.00
N ALA A 158 -0.02 18.24 -11.21
CA ALA A 158 -0.68 16.99 -11.60
C ALA A 158 -2.21 17.02 -11.44
N ALA A 159 -2.80 18.04 -10.80
CA ALA A 159 -4.24 18.11 -10.55
C ALA A 159 -5.04 18.07 -11.87
N PRO A 160 -5.98 17.07 -12.05
CA PRO A 160 -6.67 16.87 -13.33
C PRO A 160 -7.81 17.85 -13.62
N HIS A 161 -8.41 18.44 -12.59
CA HIS A 161 -9.54 19.38 -12.70
C HIS A 161 -9.61 20.32 -11.48
N LEU A 162 -10.42 21.39 -11.59
CA LEU A 162 -10.55 22.43 -10.57
C LEU A 162 -10.93 21.90 -9.18
N GLY A 163 -11.84 20.91 -9.10
CA GLY A 163 -12.23 20.30 -7.83
C GLY A 163 -11.09 19.57 -7.13
N ALA A 164 -10.23 18.86 -7.88
CA ALA A 164 -9.04 18.21 -7.33
C ALA A 164 -8.03 19.24 -6.82
N LEU A 165 -7.85 20.35 -7.55
CA LEU A 165 -6.98 21.45 -7.17
C LEU A 165 -7.44 22.13 -5.86
N GLN A 166 -8.76 22.32 -5.71
CA GLN A 166 -9.35 22.91 -4.52
C GLN A 166 -9.20 21.99 -3.30
N SER A 167 -9.48 20.70 -3.45
CA SER A 167 -9.27 19.71 -2.37
C SER A 167 -7.80 19.62 -1.94
N LEU A 168 -6.88 19.77 -2.88
CA LEU A 168 -5.44 19.78 -2.60
C LEU A 168 -5.05 21.03 -1.78
N TYR A 169 -5.60 22.19 -2.12
CA TYR A 169 -5.37 23.42 -1.36
C TYR A 169 -5.87 23.30 0.09
N GLU A 170 -7.11 22.83 0.29
CA GLU A 170 -7.69 22.64 1.61
C GLU A 170 -6.87 21.65 2.46
N SER A 171 -6.39 20.54 1.86
CA SER A 171 -5.60 19.53 2.57
C SER A 171 -4.21 19.99 2.97
N HIS A 172 -3.66 21.02 2.32
CA HIS A 172 -2.32 21.56 2.59
C HIS A 172 -2.33 22.96 3.19
N LYS A 173 -3.50 23.55 3.47
CA LYS A 173 -3.66 24.93 3.94
C LYS A 173 -2.78 25.23 5.14
N ASP A 174 -2.86 24.42 6.20
CA ASP A 174 -2.10 24.61 7.43
C ASP A 174 -0.58 24.52 7.19
N LYS A 175 -0.16 23.61 6.31
CA LYS A 175 1.26 23.47 5.93
C LYS A 175 1.75 24.67 5.13
N ILE A 176 0.93 25.19 4.22
CA ILE A 176 1.26 26.36 3.41
C ILE A 176 1.33 27.61 4.30
N GLU A 177 0.44 27.74 5.28
CA GLU A 177 0.46 28.87 6.23
C GLU A 177 1.68 28.85 7.16
N ALA A 178 2.18 27.66 7.49
CA ALA A 178 3.38 27.48 8.33
C ALA A 178 4.72 27.59 7.59
N MET A 179 4.70 27.76 6.25
CA MET A 179 5.92 27.87 5.44
C MET A 179 6.56 29.27 5.53
N VAL A 180 7.86 29.31 5.22
CA VAL A 180 8.59 30.57 5.03
C VAL A 180 7.99 31.31 3.84
N GLU A 181 7.90 32.65 3.90
CA GLU A 181 7.18 33.51 2.95
C GLU A 181 7.61 33.29 1.49
N SER A 182 8.90 33.01 1.24
CA SER A 182 9.43 32.71 -0.11
C SER A 182 8.84 31.42 -0.72
N ASP A 183 8.67 30.37 0.07
CA ASP A 183 8.17 29.08 -0.37
C ASP A 183 6.64 29.08 -0.47
N LYS A 184 5.97 29.78 0.44
CA LYS A 184 4.54 30.06 0.40
C LYS A 184 4.15 30.77 -0.91
N THR A 185 4.89 31.81 -1.29
CA THR A 185 4.64 32.54 -2.53
C THR A 185 4.78 31.67 -3.77
N LYS A 186 5.79 30.78 -3.83
CA LYS A 186 5.97 29.84 -4.93
C LYS A 186 4.78 28.88 -5.06
N ILE A 187 4.34 28.30 -3.94
CA ILE A 187 3.22 27.34 -3.93
C ILE A 187 1.91 28.02 -4.31
N ILE A 188 1.61 29.19 -3.77
CA ILE A 188 0.40 29.96 -4.14
C ILE A 188 0.42 30.33 -5.62
N SER A 189 1.58 30.71 -6.17
CA SER A 189 1.76 30.98 -7.59
C SER A 189 1.46 29.73 -8.44
N ALA A 190 1.93 28.54 -8.04
CA ALA A 190 1.64 27.28 -8.72
C ALA A 190 0.13 26.96 -8.73
N PHE A 191 -0.57 27.13 -7.61
CA PHE A 191 -2.04 26.97 -7.53
C PHE A 191 -2.76 27.94 -8.47
N THR A 192 -2.36 29.20 -8.49
CA THR A 192 -2.97 30.24 -9.35
C THR A 192 -2.77 29.93 -10.83
N LYS A 193 -1.54 29.53 -11.20
CA LYS A 193 -1.21 29.15 -12.57
C LYS A 193 -1.99 27.92 -13.03
N ARG A 194 -2.08 26.90 -12.18
CA ARG A 194 -2.83 25.68 -12.50
C ARG A 194 -4.33 25.93 -12.60
N LYS A 195 -4.87 26.75 -11.70
CA LYS A 195 -6.27 27.18 -11.74
C LYS A 195 -6.61 27.86 -13.08
N ALA A 196 -5.77 28.79 -13.55
CA ALA A 196 -5.95 29.46 -14.83
C ALA A 196 -5.91 28.49 -16.02
N GLN A 197 -5.00 27.48 -16.00
CA GLN A 197 -4.91 26.46 -17.04
C GLN A 197 -6.16 25.56 -17.09
N LEU A 198 -6.77 25.27 -15.95
CA LEU A 198 -7.97 24.40 -15.85
C LEU A 198 -9.26 25.18 -16.13
N SER A 199 -9.28 26.49 -15.89
CA SER A 199 -10.42 27.38 -16.19
C SER A 199 -10.48 27.83 -17.66
N GLY A 200 -9.42 27.73 -18.44
CA GLY A 200 -9.35 28.12 -19.84
C GLY A 200 -9.62 26.99 -20.84
N LYS A 201 -10.18 25.85 -20.38
CA LYS A 201 -10.52 24.67 -21.18
C LYS A 201 -12.05 24.41 -21.21
N ASP A 202 -12.87 25.46 -21.32
CA ASP A 202 -14.28 25.34 -21.71
C ASP A 202 -14.48 25.85 -23.13
#